data_c754ff548b80fea9ce9583b5d87498a8
#
_entry.id   c754ff548b80fea9ce9583b5d87498a8
#
_cell.length_a   1.000
_cell.length_b   1.000
_cell.length_c   1.000
_cell.angle_alpha   90.00
_cell.angle_beta   90.00
_cell.angle_gamma   90.00
#
_symmetry.space_group_name_H-M   'P 1'
#
loop_
_entity.id
_entity.type
_entity.pdbx_description
1 polymer ?
#
loop_
_entity_poly.entity_id
_entity_poly.type
_entity_poly.pdbx_seq_one_letter_code
_entity_poly.pdbx_strand_id
1 'polypeptide(L)'
;MTESRRPAVLWQLTFLTLAYFVAGKFGLAMAVVNASVSPVWPPTGIAFASFLLLGPRIWPAILLGAFLVNVTTTGSIATSLGIAIGNTIEGRLGADLVRLFANGRDVFNRARDVVKFVVLGGLFSTTLSATIGVSSLTLGGAASWREYPAIWFTWWLGDAVGALVVGPVIVLWCARIAAPRSWWRVLEGAALFAAVIVVGSLVFFGFVGQPLTFLCLPPMIWAAFRFGQRETAAAIAVLSTLAIWGTVHGLGPFADGPPNEALLLLQAFLGTMAVMSIMIAAVVAERKRDEAALAHLASIVEFSDDAIISKTLDGVVTSWNAGAERLFGYTATEAIGRSISIIIPPDHPNELLRILARLKRGEHIQPYETARIRKDGTRVQVSVTVSPLRSSSGSIIGASAIGRDVTEKKQAEATLRDAEKLRLVASLAVAAAHEINNPLTVVSGELQLLAREAGSGPGMRIGAMLEALERIREVVLRMNQITRLVPAESQHNLPEMLDLGRSSGRSDPTDGDPDRAS
;
A
#
# COMPACT_ATOMS: atom_id res chain seq x y z
N MET A 1 -3.28 9.76 -36.12
CA MET A 1 -3.35 10.28 -34.72
C MET A 1 -2.27 11.38 -34.39
N THR A 2 -1.62 11.99 -35.36
CA THR A 2 -0.48 12.91 -35.16
C THR A 2 -0.83 14.39 -35.37
N GLU A 3 -1.93 14.76 -36.01
CA GLU A 3 -2.27 16.17 -36.28
C GLU A 3 -2.96 16.90 -35.12
N SER A 4 -3.73 16.21 -34.27
CA SER A 4 -4.42 16.86 -33.14
C SER A 4 -3.52 17.24 -31.95
N ARG A 5 -2.28 16.72 -31.89
CA ARG A 5 -1.33 17.02 -30.80
C ARG A 5 -0.50 18.28 -31.03
N ARG A 6 -0.34 18.75 -32.27
CA ARG A 6 0.48 19.93 -32.60
C ARG A 6 -0.02 21.23 -31.97
N PRO A 7 -1.31 21.58 -32.01
CA PRO A 7 -1.79 22.82 -31.42
C PRO A 7 -1.63 22.85 -29.90
N ALA A 8 -1.83 21.71 -29.21
CA ALA A 8 -1.68 21.64 -27.77
C ALA A 8 -0.23 21.86 -27.30
N VAL A 9 0.76 21.36 -28.03
CA VAL A 9 2.17 21.59 -27.73
C VAL A 9 2.54 23.06 -27.95
N LEU A 10 2.04 23.67 -29.03
CA LEU A 10 2.30 25.09 -29.31
C LEU A 10 1.74 25.98 -28.21
N TRP A 11 0.51 25.74 -27.78
CA TRP A 11 -0.10 26.49 -26.67
C TRP A 11 0.69 26.34 -25.36
N GLN A 12 1.19 25.13 -25.07
CA GLN A 12 2.04 24.89 -23.89
C GLN A 12 3.34 25.70 -23.96
N LEU A 13 4.02 25.71 -25.11
CA LEU A 13 5.26 26.46 -25.29
C LEU A 13 5.01 27.95 -25.18
N THR A 14 3.95 28.48 -25.82
CA THR A 14 3.58 29.91 -25.76
C THR A 14 3.25 30.34 -24.33
N PHE A 15 2.43 29.56 -23.61
CA PHE A 15 2.09 29.84 -22.22
C PHE A 15 3.33 29.86 -21.33
N LEU A 16 4.22 28.87 -21.49
CA LEU A 16 5.43 28.79 -20.70
C LEU A 16 6.41 29.92 -20.98
N THR A 17 6.57 30.34 -22.25
CA THR A 17 7.36 31.50 -22.64
C THR A 17 6.82 32.76 -21.97
N LEU A 18 5.50 32.97 -22.04
CA LEU A 18 4.86 34.11 -21.42
C LEU A 18 5.00 34.11 -19.89
N ALA A 19 4.77 32.98 -19.25
CA ALA A 19 4.92 32.82 -17.81
C ALA A 19 6.36 33.12 -17.35
N TYR A 20 7.36 32.57 -18.07
CA TYR A 20 8.78 32.87 -17.83
C TYR A 20 9.10 34.33 -18.00
N PHE A 21 8.61 34.95 -19.11
CA PHE A 21 8.82 36.38 -19.40
C PHE A 21 8.23 37.27 -18.31
N VAL A 22 6.97 37.08 -17.96
CA VAL A 22 6.29 37.87 -16.93
C VAL A 22 6.99 37.74 -15.58
N ALA A 23 7.32 36.50 -15.18
CA ALA A 23 8.04 36.23 -13.93
C ALA A 23 9.44 36.88 -13.94
N GLY A 24 10.14 36.86 -15.07
CA GLY A 24 11.44 37.53 -15.23
C GLY A 24 11.34 39.04 -15.13
N LYS A 25 10.36 39.66 -15.79
CA LYS A 25 10.11 41.09 -15.66
C LYS A 25 9.72 41.51 -14.25
N PHE A 26 8.90 40.70 -13.58
CA PHE A 26 8.57 40.89 -12.17
C PHE A 26 9.82 40.81 -11.27
N GLY A 27 10.69 39.80 -11.48
CA GLY A 27 11.96 39.70 -10.76
C GLY A 27 12.85 40.92 -10.97
N LEU A 28 13.02 41.41 -12.22
CA LEU A 28 13.84 42.60 -12.54
C LEU A 28 13.23 43.91 -12.04
N ALA A 29 11.91 44.00 -11.93
CA ALA A 29 11.26 45.18 -11.32
C ALA A 29 11.61 45.34 -9.84
N MET A 30 12.09 44.27 -9.18
CA MET A 30 12.56 44.26 -7.79
C MET A 30 14.11 44.38 -7.69
N ALA A 31 14.82 44.59 -8.79
CA ALA A 31 16.27 44.71 -8.80
C ALA A 31 16.73 46.04 -8.16
N VAL A 32 17.57 45.94 -7.13
CA VAL A 32 18.02 47.11 -6.33
C VAL A 32 19.49 47.45 -6.58
N VAL A 33 20.34 46.46 -6.86
CA VAL A 33 21.80 46.59 -6.94
C VAL A 33 22.29 46.81 -8.37
N ASN A 34 21.73 46.10 -9.31
CA ASN A 34 22.03 46.17 -10.73
C ASN A 34 20.78 45.83 -11.53
N ALA A 35 20.55 46.44 -12.67
CA ALA A 35 19.38 46.20 -13.52
C ALA A 35 19.18 44.74 -13.95
N SER A 36 20.20 43.90 -13.78
CA SER A 36 20.20 42.48 -14.16
C SER A 36 20.20 41.51 -12.95
N VAL A 37 20.19 41.98 -11.70
CA VAL A 37 20.30 41.13 -10.49
C VAL A 37 19.11 41.37 -9.56
N SER A 38 18.30 40.32 -9.42
CA SER A 38 17.06 40.29 -8.61
C SER A 38 17.28 39.61 -7.26
N PRO A 39 16.55 39.98 -6.19
CA PRO A 39 16.55 39.30 -4.90
C PRO A 39 16.25 37.81 -4.99
N VAL A 40 15.32 37.43 -5.82
CA VAL A 40 14.93 36.06 -6.15
C VAL A 40 14.65 36.01 -7.64
N TRP A 41 15.12 34.99 -8.31
CA TRP A 41 14.85 34.81 -9.73
C TRP A 41 13.79 33.73 -9.97
N PRO A 42 12.49 34.06 -9.94
CA PRO A 42 11.41 33.08 -10.09
C PRO A 42 11.49 32.25 -11.37
N PRO A 43 12.02 32.78 -12.52
CA PRO A 43 12.16 32.01 -13.74
C PRO A 43 12.98 30.71 -13.59
N THR A 44 14.00 30.68 -12.72
CA THR A 44 14.77 29.44 -12.45
C THR A 44 13.87 28.34 -11.90
N GLY A 45 13.03 28.65 -10.92
CA GLY A 45 12.05 27.67 -10.38
C GLY A 45 11.02 27.23 -11.41
N ILE A 46 10.57 28.16 -12.28
CA ILE A 46 9.66 27.84 -13.39
C ILE A 46 10.34 26.91 -14.40
N ALA A 47 11.56 27.21 -14.83
CA ALA A 47 12.33 26.40 -15.77
C ALA A 47 12.59 25.00 -15.21
N PHE A 48 13.13 24.91 -13.98
CA PHE A 48 13.36 23.65 -13.29
C PHE A 48 12.10 22.78 -13.19
N ALA A 49 11.02 23.34 -12.64
CA ALA A 49 9.76 22.60 -12.47
C ALA A 49 9.17 22.18 -13.82
N SER A 50 9.21 23.07 -14.81
CA SER A 50 8.70 22.76 -16.14
C SER A 50 9.50 21.67 -16.83
N PHE A 51 10.82 21.69 -16.79
CA PHE A 51 11.64 20.61 -17.28
C PHE A 51 11.36 19.31 -16.54
N LEU A 52 11.22 19.34 -15.23
CA LEU A 52 10.92 18.18 -14.42
C LEU A 52 9.56 17.54 -14.75
N LEU A 53 8.52 18.36 -14.94
CA LEU A 53 7.15 17.92 -15.17
C LEU A 53 6.86 17.59 -16.64
N LEU A 54 7.32 18.43 -17.59
CA LEU A 54 6.95 18.34 -19.00
C LEU A 54 8.04 17.69 -19.86
N GLY A 55 9.25 17.59 -19.34
CA GLY A 55 10.38 16.95 -20.02
C GLY A 55 11.22 17.93 -20.85
N PRO A 56 12.23 17.38 -21.57
CA PRO A 56 13.24 18.20 -22.25
C PRO A 56 12.72 19.02 -23.43
N ARG A 57 11.61 18.65 -24.00
CA ARG A 57 11.06 19.24 -25.25
C ARG A 57 10.63 20.71 -25.10
N ILE A 58 10.53 21.21 -23.87
CA ILE A 58 10.11 22.58 -23.59
C ILE A 58 11.25 23.61 -23.67
N TRP A 59 12.48 23.16 -23.93
CA TRP A 59 13.65 24.03 -23.95
C TRP A 59 13.49 25.30 -24.83
N PRO A 60 12.79 25.27 -26.01
CA PRO A 60 12.63 26.46 -26.80
C PRO A 60 11.82 27.55 -26.10
N ALA A 61 10.84 27.19 -25.29
CA ALA A 61 10.03 28.12 -24.53
C ALA A 61 10.85 28.83 -23.44
N ILE A 62 11.71 28.10 -22.73
CA ILE A 62 12.59 28.67 -21.71
C ILE A 62 13.63 29.58 -22.36
N LEU A 63 14.28 29.11 -23.44
CA LEU A 63 15.26 29.92 -24.18
C LEU A 63 14.66 31.22 -24.69
N LEU A 64 13.49 31.17 -25.34
CA LEU A 64 12.82 32.34 -25.86
C LEU A 64 12.35 33.27 -24.74
N GLY A 65 11.78 32.75 -23.66
CA GLY A 65 11.36 33.52 -22.51
C GLY A 65 12.54 34.26 -21.86
N ALA A 66 13.64 33.57 -21.61
CA ALA A 66 14.85 34.15 -21.05
C ALA A 66 15.49 35.19 -22.00
N PHE A 67 15.53 34.92 -23.30
CA PHE A 67 16.01 35.86 -24.29
C PHE A 67 15.17 37.16 -24.30
N LEU A 68 13.85 37.04 -24.37
CA LEU A 68 12.93 38.18 -24.38
C LEU A 68 13.06 39.05 -23.11
N VAL A 69 13.18 38.41 -21.92
CA VAL A 69 13.42 39.17 -20.69
C VAL A 69 14.67 40.03 -20.81
N ASN A 70 15.78 39.46 -21.24
CA ASN A 70 17.08 40.12 -21.23
C ASN A 70 17.21 41.14 -22.37
N VAL A 71 16.79 40.83 -23.59
CA VAL A 71 16.87 41.76 -24.72
C VAL A 71 16.04 43.03 -24.52
N THR A 72 14.90 42.89 -23.82
CA THR A 72 14.05 44.04 -23.48
C THR A 72 14.49 44.75 -22.20
N THR A 73 15.60 44.34 -21.58
CA THR A 73 16.19 44.99 -20.39
C THR A 73 17.56 45.62 -20.72
N THR A 74 18.50 44.84 -21.24
CA THR A 74 19.86 45.27 -21.54
C THR A 74 20.07 45.73 -22.98
N GLY A 75 19.17 45.35 -23.91
CA GLY A 75 19.21 45.73 -25.32
C GLY A 75 20.27 45.00 -26.17
N SER A 76 21.25 44.33 -25.58
CA SER A 76 22.28 43.58 -26.31
C SER A 76 21.80 42.19 -26.70
N ILE A 77 21.73 41.90 -27.99
CA ILE A 77 21.29 40.59 -28.51
C ILE A 77 22.27 39.50 -28.11
N ALA A 78 23.57 39.73 -28.24
CA ALA A 78 24.60 38.74 -27.93
C ALA A 78 24.61 38.36 -26.43
N THR A 79 24.61 39.39 -25.56
CA THR A 79 24.56 39.18 -24.10
C THR A 79 23.26 38.48 -23.68
N SER A 80 22.11 38.91 -24.24
CA SER A 80 20.81 38.31 -23.94
C SER A 80 20.73 36.84 -24.38
N LEU A 81 21.34 36.49 -25.51
CA LEU A 81 21.39 35.11 -25.97
C LEU A 81 22.29 34.27 -25.07
N GLY A 82 23.44 34.77 -24.64
CA GLY A 82 24.34 34.08 -23.71
C GLY A 82 23.63 33.78 -22.37
N ILE A 83 22.95 34.76 -21.79
CA ILE A 83 22.17 34.60 -20.56
C ILE A 83 21.04 33.57 -20.76
N ALA A 84 20.32 33.64 -21.88
CA ALA A 84 19.22 32.75 -22.18
C ALA A 84 19.69 31.29 -22.32
N ILE A 85 20.84 31.06 -22.93
CA ILE A 85 21.49 29.75 -23.01
C ILE A 85 21.84 29.23 -21.59
N GLY A 86 22.47 30.07 -20.76
CA GLY A 86 22.83 29.74 -19.38
C GLY A 86 21.62 29.29 -18.57
N ASN A 87 20.52 30.09 -18.56
CA ASN A 87 19.29 29.77 -17.83
C ASN A 87 18.60 28.52 -18.35
N THR A 88 18.68 28.24 -19.65
CA THR A 88 18.09 27.05 -20.25
C THR A 88 18.86 25.80 -19.86
N ILE A 89 20.19 25.84 -19.90
CA ILE A 89 21.07 24.74 -19.49
C ILE A 89 20.90 24.45 -18.00
N GLU A 90 20.90 25.48 -17.17
CA GLU A 90 20.63 25.39 -15.72
C GLU A 90 19.36 24.62 -15.40
N GLY A 91 18.22 25.11 -15.88
CA GLY A 91 16.92 24.48 -15.59
C GLY A 91 16.84 23.04 -16.10
N ARG A 92 17.44 22.77 -17.28
CA ARG A 92 17.50 21.44 -17.87
C ARG A 92 18.40 20.49 -17.05
N LEU A 93 19.62 20.91 -16.74
CA LEU A 93 20.57 20.11 -15.98
C LEU A 93 20.03 19.82 -14.58
N GLY A 94 19.50 20.82 -13.88
CA GLY A 94 18.89 20.66 -12.56
C GLY A 94 17.78 19.61 -12.56
N ALA A 95 16.87 19.68 -13.54
CA ALA A 95 15.79 18.70 -13.67
C ALA A 95 16.31 17.28 -14.00
N ASP A 96 17.31 17.15 -14.86
CA ASP A 96 17.89 15.85 -15.23
C ASP A 96 18.67 15.22 -14.06
N LEU A 97 19.44 16.00 -13.30
CA LEU A 97 20.11 15.54 -12.08
C LEU A 97 19.09 15.06 -11.02
N VAL A 98 18.02 15.81 -10.82
CA VAL A 98 16.95 15.43 -9.88
C VAL A 98 16.21 14.19 -10.36
N ARG A 99 15.99 14.02 -11.67
CA ARG A 99 15.41 12.78 -12.20
C ARG A 99 16.31 11.57 -11.95
N LEU A 100 17.60 11.74 -12.15
CA LEU A 100 18.57 10.64 -12.07
C LEU A 100 18.87 10.24 -10.62
N PHE A 101 19.00 11.20 -9.71
CA PHE A 101 19.50 10.97 -8.36
C PHE A 101 18.49 11.18 -7.24
N ALA A 102 17.39 11.89 -7.49
CA ALA A 102 16.44 12.33 -6.46
C ALA A 102 14.97 11.95 -6.76
N ASN A 103 14.72 10.85 -7.44
CA ASN A 103 13.39 10.32 -7.68
C ASN A 103 12.46 11.21 -8.56
N GLY A 104 13.00 12.14 -9.31
CA GLY A 104 12.26 12.94 -10.29
C GLY A 104 11.11 13.75 -9.70
N ARG A 105 9.88 13.52 -10.18
CA ARG A 105 8.66 14.26 -9.74
C ARG A 105 8.31 14.03 -8.26
N ASP A 106 8.75 12.90 -7.71
CA ASP A 106 8.51 12.50 -6.32
C ASP A 106 9.61 12.95 -5.36
N VAL A 107 10.46 13.87 -5.80
CA VAL A 107 11.63 14.38 -5.06
C VAL A 107 11.30 14.89 -3.64
N PHE A 108 10.11 15.45 -3.45
CA PHE A 108 9.69 15.96 -2.15
C PHE A 108 9.12 14.88 -1.22
N ASN A 109 8.95 13.63 -1.69
CA ASN A 109 8.35 12.56 -0.90
C ASN A 109 9.26 12.01 0.21
N ARG A 110 10.58 12.18 0.09
CA ARG A 110 11.56 11.68 1.06
C ARG A 110 12.58 12.76 1.40
N ALA A 111 12.92 12.85 2.68
CA ALA A 111 13.89 13.85 3.16
C ALA A 111 15.24 13.78 2.44
N ARG A 112 15.75 12.58 2.20
CA ARG A 112 17.02 12.37 1.45
C ARG A 112 16.97 12.90 0.01
N ASP A 113 15.82 12.81 -0.64
CA ASP A 113 15.66 13.26 -2.02
C ASP A 113 15.52 14.79 -2.07
N VAL A 114 14.91 15.38 -1.03
CA VAL A 114 14.91 16.85 -0.83
C VAL A 114 16.33 17.39 -0.67
N VAL A 115 17.21 16.73 0.11
CA VAL A 115 18.63 17.12 0.22
C VAL A 115 19.30 17.09 -1.15
N LYS A 116 19.09 16.05 -1.94
CA LYS A 116 19.65 15.96 -3.30
C LYS A 116 19.09 17.07 -4.22
N PHE A 117 17.80 17.39 -4.12
CA PHE A 117 17.21 18.51 -4.85
C PHE A 117 17.89 19.83 -4.49
N VAL A 118 18.05 20.10 -3.19
CA VAL A 118 18.74 21.33 -2.72
C VAL A 118 20.14 21.41 -3.29
N VAL A 119 20.93 20.34 -3.20
CA VAL A 119 22.32 20.33 -3.67
C VAL A 119 22.42 20.36 -5.19
N LEU A 120 21.69 19.47 -5.88
CA LEU A 120 21.86 19.28 -7.33
C LEU A 120 21.03 20.27 -8.16
N GLY A 121 19.76 20.48 -7.76
CA GLY A 121 18.83 21.34 -8.47
C GLY A 121 18.82 22.80 -8.00
N GLY A 122 19.10 23.03 -6.73
CA GLY A 122 19.13 24.38 -6.16
C GLY A 122 20.51 25.04 -6.19
N LEU A 123 21.55 24.35 -5.74
CA LEU A 123 22.87 24.96 -5.58
C LEU A 123 23.83 24.69 -6.75
N PHE A 124 23.90 23.42 -7.22
CA PHE A 124 24.89 23.06 -8.26
C PHE A 124 24.47 23.53 -9.66
N SER A 125 23.23 23.27 -10.10
CA SER A 125 22.83 23.63 -11.46
C SER A 125 22.84 25.13 -11.69
N THR A 126 22.55 25.93 -10.65
CA THR A 126 22.51 27.39 -10.70
C THR A 126 23.87 28.06 -10.88
N THR A 127 24.98 27.35 -10.56
CA THR A 127 26.33 27.84 -10.85
C THR A 127 26.58 28.07 -12.34
N LEU A 128 25.92 27.27 -13.21
CA LEU A 128 26.07 27.40 -14.65
C LEU A 128 25.45 28.67 -15.18
N SER A 129 24.22 28.99 -14.75
CA SER A 129 23.56 30.23 -15.13
C SER A 129 24.35 31.45 -14.68
N ALA A 130 24.77 31.49 -13.40
CA ALA A 130 25.58 32.57 -12.88
C ALA A 130 26.91 32.73 -13.66
N THR A 131 27.60 31.64 -13.97
CA THR A 131 28.86 31.68 -14.70
C THR A 131 28.67 32.15 -16.13
N ILE A 132 27.74 31.56 -16.86
CA ILE A 132 27.49 31.94 -18.26
C ILE A 132 26.88 33.37 -18.34
N GLY A 133 25.94 33.67 -17.45
CA GLY A 133 25.24 34.94 -17.43
C GLY A 133 26.17 36.15 -17.14
N VAL A 134 26.92 36.03 -16.04
CA VAL A 134 27.85 37.13 -15.64
C VAL A 134 29.01 37.24 -16.63
N SER A 135 29.54 36.12 -17.16
CA SER A 135 30.53 36.18 -18.25
C SER A 135 29.97 36.89 -19.49
N SER A 136 28.73 36.61 -19.86
CA SER A 136 28.06 37.29 -21.00
C SER A 136 27.89 38.78 -20.76
N LEU A 137 27.56 39.21 -19.54
CA LEU A 137 27.47 40.65 -19.17
C LEU A 137 28.83 41.34 -19.25
N THR A 138 29.87 40.71 -18.71
CA THR A 138 31.22 41.25 -18.64
C THR A 138 31.86 41.34 -20.02
N LEU A 139 31.74 40.29 -20.84
CA LEU A 139 32.22 40.29 -22.22
C LEU A 139 31.44 41.26 -23.11
N GLY A 140 30.16 41.47 -22.82
CA GLY A 140 29.32 42.46 -23.52
C GLY A 140 29.51 43.90 -23.05
N GLY A 141 30.39 44.16 -22.08
CA GLY A 141 30.70 45.51 -21.58
C GLY A 141 29.63 46.10 -20.65
N ALA A 142 28.65 45.28 -20.22
CA ALA A 142 27.59 45.69 -19.31
C ALA A 142 27.97 45.60 -17.82
N ALA A 143 29.05 44.90 -17.50
CA ALA A 143 29.63 44.77 -16.16
C ALA A 143 31.17 44.78 -16.23
N SER A 144 31.84 45.25 -15.17
CA SER A 144 33.30 45.21 -15.07
C SER A 144 33.79 43.87 -14.50
N TRP A 145 35.03 43.46 -14.92
CA TRP A 145 35.66 42.25 -14.34
C TRP A 145 35.95 42.39 -12.84
N ARG A 146 36.06 43.62 -12.32
CA ARG A 146 36.26 43.88 -10.89
C ARG A 146 35.01 43.53 -10.08
N GLU A 147 33.84 43.73 -10.66
CA GLU A 147 32.56 43.46 -10.01
C GLU A 147 32.07 42.02 -10.22
N TYR A 148 32.75 41.25 -11.11
CA TYR A 148 32.38 39.88 -11.48
C TYR A 148 32.06 38.96 -10.27
N PRO A 149 32.90 38.87 -9.22
CA PRO A 149 32.61 37.98 -8.11
C PRO A 149 31.36 38.36 -7.34
N ALA A 150 31.15 39.66 -7.12
CA ALA A 150 29.97 40.16 -6.39
C ALA A 150 28.68 39.88 -7.16
N ILE A 151 28.66 40.21 -8.48
CA ILE A 151 27.51 39.96 -9.35
C ILE A 151 27.25 38.44 -9.46
N TRP A 152 28.31 37.62 -9.62
CA TRP A 152 28.21 36.16 -9.73
C TRP A 152 27.54 35.57 -8.49
N PHE A 153 28.03 35.96 -7.29
CA PHE A 153 27.54 35.39 -6.04
C PHE A 153 26.07 35.77 -5.78
N THR A 154 25.70 37.00 -6.03
CA THR A 154 24.32 37.50 -5.88
C THR A 154 23.37 36.87 -6.90
N TRP A 155 23.85 36.69 -8.15
CA TRP A 155 23.08 35.99 -9.20
C TRP A 155 22.84 34.55 -8.84
N TRP A 156 23.94 33.82 -8.51
CA TRP A 156 23.86 32.40 -8.11
C TRP A 156 22.89 32.17 -6.96
N LEU A 157 22.96 33.00 -5.93
CA LEU A 157 22.08 32.89 -4.78
C LEU A 157 20.63 33.22 -5.11
N GLY A 158 20.40 34.21 -6.00
CA GLY A 158 19.07 34.56 -6.51
C GLY A 158 18.41 33.43 -7.30
N ASP A 159 19.17 32.75 -8.17
CA ASP A 159 18.72 31.58 -8.91
C ASP A 159 18.44 30.41 -7.96
N ALA A 160 19.34 30.16 -7.02
CA ALA A 160 19.17 29.10 -6.01
C ALA A 160 17.89 29.29 -5.20
N VAL A 161 17.64 30.50 -4.68
CA VAL A 161 16.41 30.79 -3.93
C VAL A 161 15.19 30.69 -4.84
N GLY A 162 15.26 31.14 -6.10
CA GLY A 162 14.22 30.95 -7.09
C GLY A 162 13.86 29.48 -7.30
N ALA A 163 14.86 28.61 -7.44
CA ALA A 163 14.68 27.17 -7.53
C ALA A 163 14.05 26.57 -6.26
N LEU A 164 14.53 26.98 -5.07
CA LEU A 164 14.12 26.44 -3.77
C LEU A 164 12.74 26.91 -3.30
N VAL A 165 12.29 28.11 -3.71
CA VAL A 165 10.99 28.66 -3.32
C VAL A 165 9.93 28.33 -4.38
N VAL A 166 10.20 28.66 -5.66
CA VAL A 166 9.20 28.57 -6.73
C VAL A 166 9.09 27.14 -7.28
N GLY A 167 10.22 26.42 -7.38
CA GLY A 167 10.24 25.05 -7.88
C GLY A 167 9.31 24.11 -7.13
N PRO A 168 9.42 23.99 -5.79
CA PRO A 168 8.53 23.17 -4.97
C PRO A 168 7.05 23.56 -5.08
N VAL A 169 6.73 24.85 -5.14
CA VAL A 169 5.35 25.30 -5.31
C VAL A 169 4.77 24.72 -6.59
N ILE A 170 5.45 24.88 -7.72
CA ILE A 170 4.93 24.40 -9.00
C ILE A 170 4.82 22.88 -9.01
N VAL A 171 5.87 22.16 -8.60
CA VAL A 171 5.89 20.69 -8.64
C VAL A 171 4.81 20.11 -7.74
N LEU A 172 4.67 20.59 -6.51
CA LEU A 172 3.70 20.08 -5.54
C LEU A 172 2.25 20.45 -5.89
N TRP A 173 2.01 21.64 -6.48
CA TRP A 173 0.65 22.05 -6.85
C TRP A 173 0.17 21.42 -8.17
N CYS A 174 1.08 21.00 -9.05
CA CYS A 174 0.76 20.20 -10.24
C CYS A 174 0.47 18.74 -9.93
N ALA A 175 0.78 18.23 -8.73
CA ALA A 175 0.42 16.89 -8.30
C ALA A 175 -1.09 16.78 -8.05
N ARG A 176 -1.69 15.61 -8.39
CA ARG A 176 -3.15 15.40 -8.23
C ARG A 176 -3.56 15.51 -6.75
N ILE A 177 -4.70 16.16 -6.51
CA ILE A 177 -5.33 16.25 -5.19
C ILE A 177 -6.10 14.96 -4.93
N ALA A 178 -5.77 14.24 -3.85
CA ALA A 178 -6.30 12.90 -3.59
C ALA A 178 -7.65 12.85 -2.84
N ALA A 179 -8.14 13.95 -2.23
CA ALA A 179 -9.39 13.90 -1.45
C ALA A 179 -10.08 15.27 -1.30
N PRO A 180 -11.41 15.31 -1.17
CA PRO A 180 -12.13 16.51 -0.77
C PRO A 180 -11.71 16.93 0.65
N ARG A 181 -11.37 18.21 0.82
CA ARG A 181 -10.99 18.76 2.12
C ARG A 181 -12.23 19.07 2.95
N SER A 182 -12.22 18.66 4.21
CA SER A 182 -13.18 19.12 5.21
C SER A 182 -13.12 20.66 5.32
N TRP A 183 -14.26 21.32 5.49
CA TRP A 183 -14.35 22.77 5.64
C TRP A 183 -13.51 23.32 6.82
N TRP A 184 -13.39 22.56 7.89
CA TRP A 184 -12.51 22.85 9.01
C TRP A 184 -11.04 22.96 8.59
N ARG A 185 -10.57 22.08 7.71
CA ARG A 185 -9.21 22.17 7.15
C ARG A 185 -8.99 23.40 6.28
N VAL A 186 -10.03 23.87 5.61
CA VAL A 186 -9.95 25.11 4.81
C VAL A 186 -9.81 26.32 5.74
N LEU A 187 -10.58 26.38 6.83
CA LEU A 187 -10.48 27.43 7.85
C LEU A 187 -9.11 27.44 8.55
N GLU A 188 -8.63 26.25 8.93
CA GLU A 188 -7.30 26.10 9.55
C GLU A 188 -6.20 26.53 8.58
N GLY A 189 -6.32 26.23 7.29
CA GLY A 189 -5.42 26.71 6.24
C GLY A 189 -5.48 28.23 6.09
N ALA A 190 -6.66 28.82 6.10
CA ALA A 190 -6.81 30.28 6.08
C ALA A 190 -6.16 30.94 7.31
N ALA A 191 -6.33 30.35 8.50
CA ALA A 191 -5.66 30.81 9.72
C ALA A 191 -4.14 30.72 9.64
N LEU A 192 -3.60 29.63 9.06
CA LEU A 192 -2.16 29.53 8.79
C LEU A 192 -1.65 30.66 7.91
N PHE A 193 -2.29 30.87 6.76
CA PHE A 193 -1.85 31.94 5.83
C PHE A 193 -2.02 33.32 6.46
N ALA A 194 -3.08 33.55 7.23
CA ALA A 194 -3.24 34.78 8.00
C ALA A 194 -2.10 34.97 9.02
N ALA A 195 -1.70 33.92 9.74
CA ALA A 195 -0.57 33.97 10.66
C ALA A 195 0.75 34.27 9.93
N VAL A 196 1.00 33.64 8.77
CA VAL A 196 2.18 33.93 7.92
C VAL A 196 2.20 35.37 7.47
N ILE A 197 1.06 35.91 7.03
CA ILE A 197 0.94 37.31 6.57
C ILE A 197 1.14 38.27 7.74
N VAL A 198 0.50 38.04 8.88
CA VAL A 198 0.62 38.88 10.07
C VAL A 198 2.06 38.90 10.57
N VAL A 199 2.65 37.72 10.80
CA VAL A 199 4.02 37.64 11.31
C VAL A 199 5.02 38.21 10.29
N GLY A 200 4.88 37.83 9.01
CA GLY A 200 5.74 38.40 7.95
C GLY A 200 5.63 39.92 7.84
N SER A 201 4.42 40.45 7.93
CA SER A 201 4.22 41.93 7.90
C SER A 201 4.82 42.59 9.14
N LEU A 202 4.64 42.01 10.33
CA LEU A 202 5.26 42.54 11.55
C LEU A 202 6.78 42.57 11.47
N VAL A 203 7.40 41.55 10.92
CA VAL A 203 8.86 41.41 10.83
C VAL A 203 9.44 42.31 9.70
N PHE A 204 8.81 42.31 8.50
CA PHE A 204 9.42 42.89 7.32
C PHE A 204 8.93 44.29 6.96
N PHE A 205 7.86 44.82 7.60
CA PHE A 205 7.37 46.17 7.31
C PHE A 205 7.75 47.19 8.38
N GLY A 206 8.72 46.83 9.25
CA GLY A 206 9.29 47.80 10.19
C GLY A 206 8.42 48.10 11.42
N PHE A 207 7.36 47.34 11.68
CA PHE A 207 6.53 47.50 12.88
C PHE A 207 7.25 47.16 14.20
N VAL A 208 8.33 46.37 14.10
CA VAL A 208 9.15 45.97 15.25
C VAL A 208 10.58 46.37 14.95
N GLY A 209 11.13 47.32 15.74
CA GLY A 209 12.48 47.87 15.55
C GLY A 209 13.65 46.93 15.87
N GLN A 210 13.40 45.62 16.02
CA GLN A 210 14.39 44.58 16.29
C GLN A 210 14.38 43.50 15.20
N PRO A 211 15.51 42.86 14.89
CA PRO A 211 15.61 41.82 13.85
C PRO A 211 15.00 40.50 14.29
N LEU A 212 13.66 40.45 14.48
CA LEU A 212 12.92 39.29 15.00
C LEU A 212 12.59 38.28 13.89
N THR A 213 13.48 38.00 12.97
CA THR A 213 13.28 37.08 11.84
C THR A 213 12.93 35.66 12.28
N PHE A 214 13.34 35.22 13.47
CA PHE A 214 13.02 33.91 14.04
C PHE A 214 11.51 33.72 14.32
N LEU A 215 10.73 34.82 14.44
CA LEU A 215 9.27 34.74 14.59
C LEU A 215 8.58 34.10 13.37
N CYS A 216 9.24 34.05 12.22
CA CYS A 216 8.75 33.37 11.04
C CYS A 216 8.78 31.84 11.18
N LEU A 217 9.57 31.26 12.11
CA LEU A 217 9.70 29.82 12.30
C LEU A 217 8.42 29.13 12.79
N PRO A 218 7.71 29.59 13.84
CA PRO A 218 6.52 28.93 14.34
C PRO A 218 5.43 28.68 13.27
N PRO A 219 5.00 29.65 12.45
CA PRO A 219 4.03 29.39 11.41
C PRO A 219 4.55 28.45 10.32
N MET A 220 5.85 28.42 9.99
CA MET A 220 6.43 27.47 9.05
C MET A 220 6.46 26.05 9.60
N ILE A 221 6.80 25.89 10.88
CA ILE A 221 6.74 24.61 11.59
C ILE A 221 5.30 24.12 11.65
N TRP A 222 4.35 24.98 12.00
CA TRP A 222 2.91 24.63 11.97
C TRP A 222 2.46 24.16 10.58
N ALA A 223 2.83 24.86 9.51
CA ALA A 223 2.56 24.44 8.15
C ALA A 223 3.08 23.03 7.86
N ALA A 224 4.35 22.75 8.20
CA ALA A 224 5.02 21.48 7.91
C ALA A 224 4.42 20.29 8.65
N PHE A 225 4.09 20.45 9.95
CA PHE A 225 3.54 19.36 10.77
C PHE A 225 2.05 19.08 10.50
N ARG A 226 1.29 20.14 10.28
CA ARG A 226 -0.18 20.03 10.21
C ARG A 226 -0.72 19.80 8.81
N PHE A 227 -0.21 20.52 7.82
CA PHE A 227 -0.76 20.53 6.46
C PHE A 227 0.03 19.67 5.48
N GLY A 228 1.34 19.75 5.50
CA GLY A 228 2.23 19.00 4.61
C GLY A 228 2.99 19.88 3.62
N GLN A 229 3.63 19.23 2.65
CA GLN A 229 4.60 19.87 1.75
C GLN A 229 4.02 20.96 0.87
N ARG A 230 2.80 20.78 0.37
CA ARG A 230 2.13 21.69 -0.57
C ARG A 230 1.83 23.05 0.05
N GLU A 231 1.20 23.03 1.20
CA GLU A 231 0.85 24.24 1.95
C GLU A 231 2.09 24.91 2.53
N THR A 232 3.07 24.13 2.96
CA THR A 232 4.37 24.62 3.42
C THR A 232 5.10 25.38 2.29
N ALA A 233 5.16 24.81 1.09
CA ALA A 233 5.76 25.49 -0.06
C ALA A 233 5.04 26.80 -0.42
N ALA A 234 3.71 26.81 -0.37
CA ALA A 234 2.93 28.03 -0.59
C ALA A 234 3.16 29.08 0.51
N ALA A 235 3.22 28.65 1.78
CA ALA A 235 3.51 29.54 2.90
C ALA A 235 4.90 30.18 2.80
N ILE A 236 5.91 29.42 2.36
CA ILE A 236 7.26 29.95 2.09
C ILE A 236 7.21 31.00 0.97
N ALA A 237 6.46 30.74 -0.11
CA ALA A 237 6.34 31.69 -1.20
C ALA A 237 5.68 33.01 -0.75
N VAL A 238 4.64 32.93 0.09
CA VAL A 238 3.99 34.12 0.68
C VAL A 238 4.97 34.87 1.57
N LEU A 239 5.66 34.17 2.48
CA LEU A 239 6.66 34.77 3.36
C LEU A 239 7.79 35.43 2.55
N SER A 240 8.28 34.76 1.51
CA SER A 240 9.32 35.29 0.61
C SER A 240 8.87 36.59 -0.08
N THR A 241 7.62 36.63 -0.53
CA THR A 241 7.05 37.83 -1.16
C THR A 241 7.02 39.01 -0.19
N LEU A 242 6.60 38.79 1.05
CA LEU A 242 6.58 39.83 2.09
C LEU A 242 7.99 40.30 2.45
N ALA A 243 8.93 39.36 2.61
CA ALA A 243 10.32 39.70 2.93
C ALA A 243 11.01 40.51 1.81
N ILE A 244 10.82 40.11 0.55
CA ILE A 244 11.36 40.80 -0.60
C ILE A 244 10.74 42.20 -0.69
N TRP A 245 9.41 42.28 -0.59
CA TRP A 245 8.69 43.55 -0.68
C TRP A 245 9.18 44.56 0.38
N GLY A 246 9.25 44.13 1.65
CA GLY A 246 9.75 44.98 2.73
C GLY A 246 11.18 45.45 2.49
N THR A 247 12.10 44.55 2.18
CA THR A 247 13.51 44.87 1.98
C THR A 247 13.75 45.84 0.80
N VAL A 248 13.05 45.61 -0.34
CA VAL A 248 13.15 46.49 -1.54
C VAL A 248 12.65 47.88 -1.25
N HIS A 249 11.68 48.06 -0.35
CA HIS A 249 11.15 49.36 0.04
C HIS A 249 11.90 50.00 1.23
N GLY A 250 13.05 49.44 1.60
CA GLY A 250 13.86 49.95 2.72
C GLY A 250 13.27 49.69 4.10
N LEU A 251 12.44 48.64 4.20
CA LEU A 251 11.78 48.25 5.46
C LEU A 251 12.33 46.92 5.98
N GLY A 252 12.24 46.74 7.29
CA GLY A 252 12.53 45.45 7.97
C GLY A 252 14.02 45.19 8.18
N PRO A 253 14.35 43.97 8.69
CA PRO A 253 15.65 43.68 9.29
C PRO A 253 16.82 43.59 8.32
N PHE A 254 16.56 43.56 7.00
CA PHE A 254 17.59 43.47 5.96
C PHE A 254 17.79 44.80 5.20
N ALA A 255 17.04 45.85 5.56
CA ALA A 255 17.12 47.14 4.86
C ALA A 255 18.32 48.00 5.28
N ASP A 256 18.90 47.69 6.47
CA ASP A 256 20.04 48.47 7.01
C ASP A 256 21.35 47.99 6.39
N GLY A 257 22.07 48.84 5.72
CA GLY A 257 23.39 48.57 5.14
C GLY A 257 23.49 48.73 3.61
N PRO A 258 24.66 48.37 3.04
CA PRO A 258 24.85 48.44 1.59
C PRO A 258 23.87 47.54 0.85
N PRO A 259 23.28 47.98 -0.27
CA PRO A 259 22.23 47.22 -0.98
C PRO A 259 22.60 45.78 -1.33
N ASN A 260 23.87 45.50 -1.64
CA ASN A 260 24.32 44.16 -1.96
C ASN A 260 24.37 43.23 -0.71
N GLU A 261 24.76 43.75 0.44
CA GLU A 261 24.75 42.99 1.70
C GLU A 261 23.33 42.70 2.16
N ALA A 262 22.44 43.69 2.10
CA ALA A 262 21.02 43.55 2.37
C ALA A 262 20.39 42.42 1.53
N LEU A 263 20.73 42.40 0.25
CA LEU A 263 20.25 41.42 -0.71
C LEU A 263 20.78 40.01 -0.40
N LEU A 264 22.06 39.87 -0.11
CA LEU A 264 22.67 38.57 0.25
C LEU A 264 22.10 37.99 1.56
N LEU A 265 21.88 38.83 2.56
CA LEU A 265 21.26 38.41 3.83
C LEU A 265 19.81 37.96 3.63
N LEU A 266 19.04 38.69 2.84
CA LEU A 266 17.67 38.31 2.45
C LEU A 266 17.66 36.94 1.73
N GLN A 267 18.52 36.77 0.71
CA GLN A 267 18.62 35.55 -0.07
C GLN A 267 19.02 34.35 0.83
N ALA A 268 20.01 34.52 1.73
CA ALA A 268 20.43 33.52 2.67
C ALA A 268 19.30 33.12 3.64
N PHE A 269 18.55 34.11 4.15
CA PHE A 269 17.38 33.88 4.99
C PHE A 269 16.31 33.08 4.25
N LEU A 270 15.92 33.49 3.04
CA LEU A 270 14.89 32.83 2.25
C LEU A 270 15.28 31.41 1.87
N GLY A 271 16.53 31.21 1.43
CA GLY A 271 17.06 29.89 1.10
C GLY A 271 17.05 28.95 2.30
N THR A 272 17.50 29.43 3.46
CA THR A 272 17.49 28.65 4.71
C THR A 272 16.08 28.30 5.14
N MET A 273 15.16 29.27 5.14
CA MET A 273 13.75 29.04 5.46
C MET A 273 13.08 28.04 4.54
N ALA A 274 13.34 28.15 3.23
CA ALA A 274 12.80 27.23 2.23
C ALA A 274 13.30 25.79 2.46
N VAL A 275 14.62 25.61 2.57
CA VAL A 275 15.24 24.30 2.79
C VAL A 275 14.73 23.66 4.09
N MET A 276 14.76 24.40 5.20
CA MET A 276 14.36 23.89 6.51
C MET A 276 12.89 23.48 6.53
N SER A 277 12.00 24.35 6.01
CA SER A 277 10.56 24.09 6.07
C SER A 277 10.15 22.94 5.17
N ILE A 278 10.69 22.84 3.94
CA ILE A 278 10.41 21.73 3.03
C ILE A 278 10.99 20.41 3.58
N MET A 279 12.19 20.46 4.18
CA MET A 279 12.81 19.30 4.81
C MET A 279 11.96 18.76 5.96
N ILE A 280 11.52 19.63 6.89
CA ILE A 280 10.64 19.22 7.98
C ILE A 280 9.35 18.62 7.43
N ALA A 281 8.73 19.27 6.45
CA ALA A 281 7.51 18.77 5.82
C ALA A 281 7.71 17.39 5.15
N ALA A 282 8.87 17.15 4.53
CA ALA A 282 9.22 15.86 3.93
C ALA A 282 9.40 14.77 4.99
N VAL A 283 10.14 15.05 6.08
CA VAL A 283 10.32 14.11 7.20
C VAL A 283 8.98 13.74 7.84
N VAL A 284 8.13 14.74 8.12
CA VAL A 284 6.80 14.50 8.70
C VAL A 284 5.91 13.68 7.76
N ALA A 285 5.95 13.97 6.46
CA ALA A 285 5.17 13.22 5.47
C ALA A 285 5.68 11.78 5.31
N GLU A 286 6.99 11.55 5.33
CA GLU A 286 7.62 10.22 5.27
C GLU A 286 7.19 9.41 6.49
N ARG A 287 7.35 9.95 7.70
CA ARG A 287 6.92 9.29 8.95
C ARG A 287 5.44 8.92 8.96
N LYS A 288 4.55 9.83 8.56
CA LYS A 288 3.11 9.55 8.48
C LYS A 288 2.77 8.42 7.50
N ARG A 289 3.52 8.30 6.39
CA ARG A 289 3.35 7.21 5.43
C ARG A 289 3.79 5.87 6.02
N ASP A 290 4.94 5.86 6.70
CA ASP A 290 5.46 4.65 7.32
C ASP A 290 4.53 4.16 8.44
N GLU A 291 4.04 5.07 9.29
CA GLU A 291 3.04 4.78 10.33
C GLU A 291 1.74 4.22 9.71
N ALA A 292 1.24 4.83 8.62
CA ALA A 292 0.04 4.35 7.92
C ALA A 292 0.26 2.98 7.28
N ALA A 293 1.44 2.71 6.70
CA ALA A 293 1.78 1.41 6.12
C ALA A 293 1.84 0.32 7.19
N LEU A 294 2.49 0.61 8.34
CA LEU A 294 2.54 -0.31 9.48
C LEU A 294 1.14 -0.58 10.05
N ALA A 295 0.31 0.46 10.23
CA ALA A 295 -1.07 0.31 10.68
C ALA A 295 -1.91 -0.53 9.72
N HIS A 296 -1.72 -0.34 8.40
CA HIS A 296 -2.40 -1.16 7.39
C HIS A 296 -1.99 -2.65 7.48
N LEU A 297 -0.69 -2.94 7.61
CA LEU A 297 -0.21 -4.31 7.79
C LEU A 297 -0.73 -4.94 9.08
N ALA A 298 -0.73 -4.18 10.18
CA ALA A 298 -1.30 -4.62 11.45
C ALA A 298 -2.80 -4.94 11.32
N SER A 299 -3.57 -4.12 10.59
CA SER A 299 -5.00 -4.35 10.37
C SER A 299 -5.27 -5.63 9.54
N ILE A 300 -4.43 -5.94 8.54
CA ILE A 300 -4.55 -7.18 7.76
C ILE A 300 -4.38 -8.41 8.66
N VAL A 301 -3.42 -8.37 9.58
CA VAL A 301 -3.19 -9.45 10.53
C VAL A 301 -4.33 -9.53 11.54
N GLU A 302 -4.75 -8.40 12.10
CA GLU A 302 -5.79 -8.34 13.14
C GLU A 302 -7.17 -8.83 12.65
N PHE A 303 -7.56 -8.43 11.43
CA PHE A 303 -8.87 -8.80 10.84
C PHE A 303 -8.83 -10.07 9.99
N SER A 304 -7.73 -10.81 9.97
CA SER A 304 -7.66 -12.12 9.32
C SER A 304 -8.61 -13.12 10.00
N ASP A 305 -9.30 -13.94 9.22
CA ASP A 305 -10.11 -15.05 9.74
C ASP A 305 -9.24 -16.20 10.25
N ASP A 306 -8.03 -16.36 9.70
CA ASP A 306 -7.07 -17.34 10.19
C ASP A 306 -6.46 -16.86 11.53
N ALA A 307 -6.22 -17.78 12.44
CA ALA A 307 -5.47 -17.52 13.68
C ALA A 307 -4.01 -17.25 13.36
N ILE A 308 -3.55 -16.02 13.59
CA ILE A 308 -2.14 -15.62 13.39
C ILE A 308 -1.51 -15.35 14.75
N ILE A 309 -0.51 -16.16 15.11
CA ILE A 309 0.11 -16.17 16.43
C ILE A 309 1.62 -16.06 16.28
N SER A 310 2.24 -15.13 16.99
CA SER A 310 3.70 -15.08 17.12
C SER A 310 4.14 -15.57 18.49
N LYS A 311 5.33 -16.18 18.55
CA LYS A 311 5.90 -16.70 19.79
C LYS A 311 7.43 -16.64 19.77
N THR A 312 8.04 -16.61 20.95
CA THR A 312 9.49 -16.74 21.12
C THR A 312 9.97 -18.16 20.78
N LEU A 313 11.29 -18.36 20.72
CA LEU A 313 11.90 -19.68 20.56
C LEU A 313 11.73 -20.61 21.78
N ASP A 314 11.21 -20.08 22.90
CA ASP A 314 10.84 -20.83 24.10
C ASP A 314 9.34 -21.13 24.14
N GLY A 315 8.60 -20.72 23.10
CA GLY A 315 7.17 -20.99 22.98
C GLY A 315 6.26 -20.00 23.70
N VAL A 316 6.78 -18.87 24.19
CA VAL A 316 5.98 -17.82 24.82
C VAL A 316 5.29 -16.97 23.74
N VAL A 317 3.98 -16.82 23.83
CA VAL A 317 3.15 -16.05 22.89
C VAL A 317 3.51 -14.56 22.96
N THR A 318 3.78 -13.94 21.83
CA THR A 318 4.11 -12.52 21.70
C THR A 318 3.06 -11.72 20.93
N SER A 319 2.27 -12.36 20.06
CA SER A 319 1.10 -11.75 19.43
C SER A 319 -0.03 -12.77 19.25
N TRP A 320 -1.27 -12.25 19.22
CA TRP A 320 -2.49 -13.04 19.16
C TRP A 320 -3.56 -12.20 18.48
N ASN A 321 -3.93 -12.50 17.25
CA ASN A 321 -4.89 -11.70 16.48
C ASN A 321 -6.35 -12.08 16.81
N ALA A 322 -7.29 -11.29 16.32
CA ALA A 322 -8.72 -11.54 16.49
C ALA A 322 -9.18 -12.91 15.94
N GLY A 323 -8.54 -13.42 14.87
CA GLY A 323 -8.78 -14.78 14.35
C GLY A 323 -8.41 -15.87 15.37
N ALA A 324 -7.30 -15.68 16.08
CA ALA A 324 -6.89 -16.60 17.13
C ALA A 324 -7.81 -16.52 18.36
N GLU A 325 -8.34 -15.33 18.70
CA GLU A 325 -9.34 -15.17 19.75
C GLU A 325 -10.63 -15.96 19.42
N ARG A 326 -11.14 -15.78 18.19
CA ARG A 326 -12.33 -16.51 17.72
C ARG A 326 -12.12 -18.02 17.70
N LEU A 327 -10.97 -18.45 17.19
CA LEU A 327 -10.68 -19.88 17.03
C LEU A 327 -10.46 -20.60 18.36
N PHE A 328 -9.70 -20.00 19.29
CA PHE A 328 -9.28 -20.67 20.52
C PHE A 328 -10.02 -20.20 21.79
N GLY A 329 -10.75 -19.09 21.74
CA GLY A 329 -11.54 -18.57 22.87
C GLY A 329 -10.73 -17.84 23.95
N TYR A 330 -9.40 -17.69 23.80
CA TYR A 330 -8.57 -16.86 24.67
C TYR A 330 -8.46 -15.46 24.08
N THR A 331 -8.61 -14.43 24.91
CA THR A 331 -8.30 -13.04 24.50
C THR A 331 -6.80 -12.84 24.37
N ALA A 332 -6.37 -11.82 23.59
CA ALA A 332 -4.96 -11.47 23.46
C ALA A 332 -4.29 -11.22 24.82
N THR A 333 -5.00 -10.54 25.73
CA THR A 333 -4.51 -10.24 27.09
C THR A 333 -4.32 -11.48 27.95
N GLU A 334 -5.08 -12.55 27.70
CA GLU A 334 -4.93 -13.81 28.42
C GLU A 334 -3.85 -14.73 27.81
N ALA A 335 -3.62 -14.63 26.49
CA ALA A 335 -2.70 -15.52 25.77
C ALA A 335 -1.26 -14.96 25.72
N ILE A 336 -1.09 -13.65 25.52
CA ILE A 336 0.23 -13.02 25.43
C ILE A 336 1.00 -13.18 26.76
N GLY A 337 2.27 -13.56 26.67
CA GLY A 337 3.13 -13.85 27.81
C GLY A 337 2.99 -15.27 28.37
N ARG A 338 2.01 -16.08 27.90
CA ARG A 338 1.87 -17.49 28.30
C ARG A 338 2.50 -18.42 27.28
N SER A 339 2.74 -19.65 27.69
CA SER A 339 3.19 -20.70 26.76
C SER A 339 2.09 -21.04 25.77
N ILE A 340 2.43 -21.23 24.48
CA ILE A 340 1.53 -21.71 23.44
C ILE A 340 0.95 -23.10 23.73
N SER A 341 1.50 -23.80 24.71
CA SER A 341 0.99 -25.10 25.17
C SER A 341 -0.46 -25.06 25.65
N ILE A 342 -1.00 -23.87 25.98
CA ILE A 342 -2.40 -23.68 26.39
C ILE A 342 -3.42 -24.17 25.34
N ILE A 343 -3.02 -24.25 24.06
CA ILE A 343 -3.89 -24.74 22.98
C ILE A 343 -3.46 -26.11 22.46
N ILE A 344 -2.44 -26.73 23.04
CA ILE A 344 -1.93 -28.03 22.61
C ILE A 344 -2.57 -29.13 23.48
N PRO A 345 -3.19 -30.16 22.88
CA PRO A 345 -3.77 -31.26 23.63
C PRO A 345 -2.71 -32.04 24.45
N PRO A 346 -3.07 -32.56 25.65
CA PRO A 346 -2.13 -33.32 26.50
C PRO A 346 -1.60 -34.60 25.86
N ASP A 347 -2.31 -35.17 24.90
CA ASP A 347 -1.91 -36.35 24.12
C ASP A 347 -0.80 -36.06 23.09
N HIS A 348 -0.42 -34.77 22.88
CA HIS A 348 0.68 -34.36 22.01
C HIS A 348 1.83 -33.63 22.74
N PRO A 349 2.41 -34.15 23.84
CA PRO A 349 3.30 -33.40 24.72
C PRO A 349 4.62 -32.97 24.05
N ASN A 350 5.08 -33.69 23.05
CA ASN A 350 6.36 -33.44 22.36
C ASN A 350 6.24 -32.65 21.07
N GLU A 351 5.04 -32.22 20.67
CA GLU A 351 4.82 -31.51 19.42
C GLU A 351 5.54 -30.15 19.43
N LEU A 352 5.34 -29.38 20.51
CA LEU A 352 5.97 -28.07 20.66
C LEU A 352 7.50 -28.14 20.58
N LEU A 353 8.11 -29.08 21.30
CA LEU A 353 9.56 -29.26 21.33
C LEU A 353 10.12 -29.60 19.95
N ARG A 354 9.46 -30.46 19.21
CA ARG A 354 9.84 -30.84 17.83
C ARG A 354 9.75 -29.65 16.90
N ILE A 355 8.67 -28.86 16.98
CA ILE A 355 8.46 -27.64 16.17
C ILE A 355 9.56 -26.62 16.47
N LEU A 356 9.80 -26.32 17.74
CA LEU A 356 10.82 -25.34 18.15
C LEU A 356 12.23 -25.77 17.74
N ALA A 357 12.58 -27.05 17.84
CA ALA A 357 13.87 -27.59 17.40
C ALA A 357 14.08 -27.41 15.88
N ARG A 358 13.05 -27.63 15.07
CA ARG A 358 13.10 -27.43 13.61
C ARG A 358 13.23 -25.94 13.26
N LEU A 359 12.48 -25.07 13.95
CA LEU A 359 12.53 -23.62 13.75
C LEU A 359 13.90 -23.04 14.10
N LYS A 360 14.56 -23.53 15.18
CA LYS A 360 15.93 -23.12 15.55
C LYS A 360 16.94 -23.45 14.46
N ARG A 361 16.70 -24.47 13.62
CA ARG A 361 17.50 -24.76 12.42
C ARG A 361 17.12 -23.91 11.20
N GLY A 362 16.12 -23.05 11.32
CA GLY A 362 15.64 -22.20 10.24
C GLY A 362 14.66 -22.86 9.27
N GLU A 363 14.15 -24.03 9.62
CA GLU A 363 13.21 -24.77 8.79
C GLU A 363 11.82 -24.11 8.82
N HIS A 364 11.20 -24.02 7.64
CA HIS A 364 9.78 -23.70 7.50
C HIS A 364 8.97 -25.00 7.63
N ILE A 365 7.95 -24.99 8.47
CA ILE A 365 7.08 -26.15 8.65
C ILE A 365 5.89 -26.01 7.72
N GLN A 366 5.83 -26.89 6.73
CA GLN A 366 4.72 -26.98 5.76
C GLN A 366 3.39 -27.20 6.48
N PRO A 367 2.26 -26.81 5.90
CA PRO A 367 0.94 -27.02 6.48
C PRO A 367 0.73 -28.49 6.88
N TYR A 368 0.36 -28.72 8.13
CA TYR A 368 -0.05 -30.02 8.65
C TYR A 368 -1.32 -29.88 9.49
N GLU A 369 -2.14 -30.88 9.45
CA GLU A 369 -3.39 -30.92 10.20
C GLU A 369 -3.18 -31.53 11.56
N THR A 370 -3.69 -30.86 12.59
CA THR A 370 -3.54 -31.30 13.98
C THR A 370 -4.74 -30.87 14.81
N ALA A 371 -4.99 -31.56 15.92
CA ALA A 371 -6.00 -31.16 16.89
C ALA A 371 -5.44 -30.06 17.82
N ARG A 372 -6.27 -29.11 18.18
CA ARG A 372 -6.02 -28.06 19.19
C ARG A 372 -7.15 -28.07 20.21
N ILE A 373 -6.91 -27.47 21.38
CA ILE A 373 -7.92 -27.31 22.42
C ILE A 373 -8.26 -25.83 22.56
N ARG A 374 -9.55 -25.54 22.60
CA ARG A 374 -10.09 -24.22 22.93
C ARG A 374 -10.11 -24.02 24.45
N LYS A 375 -10.34 -22.77 24.88
CA LYS A 375 -10.46 -22.41 26.31
C LYS A 375 -11.54 -23.19 27.06
N ASP A 376 -12.64 -23.53 26.39
CA ASP A 376 -13.75 -24.32 26.92
C ASP A 376 -13.47 -25.83 26.98
N GLY A 377 -12.28 -26.27 26.55
CA GLY A 377 -11.88 -27.69 26.51
C GLY A 377 -12.30 -28.40 25.23
N THR A 378 -13.05 -27.81 24.33
CA THR A 378 -13.45 -28.43 23.05
C THR A 378 -12.26 -28.57 22.11
N ARG A 379 -12.26 -29.67 21.31
CA ARG A 379 -11.23 -29.92 20.30
C ARG A 379 -11.62 -29.31 18.95
N VAL A 380 -10.68 -28.70 18.30
CA VAL A 380 -10.82 -28.11 16.96
C VAL A 380 -9.73 -28.69 16.05
N GLN A 381 -10.10 -29.02 14.79
CA GLN A 381 -9.14 -29.46 13.77
C GLN A 381 -8.55 -28.25 13.07
N VAL A 382 -7.24 -28.09 13.12
CA VAL A 382 -6.55 -26.91 12.59
C VAL A 382 -5.46 -27.33 11.62
N SER A 383 -5.43 -26.70 10.46
CA SER A 383 -4.26 -26.75 9.56
C SER A 383 -3.28 -25.67 10.00
N VAL A 384 -2.07 -26.07 10.43
CA VAL A 384 -1.07 -25.17 11.00
C VAL A 384 0.15 -25.09 10.11
N THR A 385 0.56 -23.86 9.79
CA THR A 385 1.83 -23.54 9.15
C THR A 385 2.69 -22.76 10.13
N VAL A 386 3.98 -23.09 10.26
CA VAL A 386 4.88 -22.36 11.17
C VAL A 386 6.14 -21.93 10.45
N SER A 387 6.44 -20.63 10.53
CA SER A 387 7.59 -19.99 9.90
C SER A 387 8.49 -19.31 10.92
N PRO A 388 9.83 -19.34 10.75
CA PRO A 388 10.74 -18.62 11.62
C PRO A 388 10.62 -17.10 11.40
N LEU A 389 10.54 -16.33 12.47
CA LEU A 389 10.67 -14.89 12.47
C LEU A 389 12.14 -14.50 12.56
N ARG A 390 12.60 -13.63 11.66
CA ARG A 390 13.97 -13.16 11.61
C ARG A 390 14.07 -11.69 11.98
N SER A 391 15.13 -11.32 12.67
CA SER A 391 15.49 -9.93 12.94
C SER A 391 16.06 -9.26 11.67
N SER A 392 16.29 -7.96 11.73
CA SER A 392 16.98 -7.20 10.68
C SER A 392 18.42 -7.70 10.42
N SER A 393 19.06 -8.35 11.40
CA SER A 393 20.38 -9.00 11.27
C SER A 393 20.30 -10.42 10.68
N GLY A 394 19.09 -10.95 10.37
CA GLY A 394 18.89 -12.31 9.84
C GLY A 394 18.82 -13.40 10.90
N SER A 395 19.08 -13.11 12.18
CA SER A 395 18.96 -14.06 13.28
C SER A 395 17.50 -14.43 13.55
N ILE A 396 17.25 -15.70 13.90
CA ILE A 396 15.90 -16.17 14.24
C ILE A 396 15.58 -15.72 15.67
N ILE A 397 14.52 -14.93 15.82
CA ILE A 397 14.07 -14.36 17.10
C ILE A 397 12.79 -14.99 17.63
N GLY A 398 12.08 -15.77 16.80
CA GLY A 398 10.83 -16.38 17.18
C GLY A 398 10.21 -17.15 16.03
N ALA A 399 8.90 -17.40 16.12
CA ALA A 399 8.11 -18.07 15.11
C ALA A 399 6.74 -17.42 14.95
N SER A 400 6.24 -17.40 13.72
CA SER A 400 4.86 -17.09 13.38
C SER A 400 4.13 -18.38 13.02
N ALA A 401 2.95 -18.60 13.58
CA ALA A 401 2.07 -19.70 13.26
C ALA A 401 0.76 -19.17 12.67
N ILE A 402 0.32 -19.76 11.55
CA ILE A 402 -0.98 -19.50 10.95
C ILE A 402 -1.80 -20.79 11.12
N GLY A 403 -2.94 -20.68 11.80
CA GLY A 403 -3.88 -21.76 12.05
C GLY A 403 -5.21 -21.50 11.37
N ARG A 404 -5.63 -22.40 10.50
CA ARG A 404 -6.93 -22.37 9.83
C ARG A 404 -7.83 -23.47 10.37
N ASP A 405 -9.05 -23.13 10.78
CA ASP A 405 -10.07 -24.11 11.12
C ASP A 405 -10.45 -24.94 9.87
N VAL A 406 -10.26 -26.23 9.95
CA VAL A 406 -10.62 -27.19 8.90
C VAL A 406 -11.71 -28.15 9.33
N THR A 407 -12.38 -27.88 10.47
CA THR A 407 -13.38 -28.78 11.06
C THR A 407 -14.56 -29.01 10.14
N GLU A 408 -15.16 -27.93 9.62
CA GLU A 408 -16.29 -28.02 8.68
C GLU A 408 -15.88 -28.72 7.37
N LYS A 409 -14.69 -28.41 6.85
CA LYS A 409 -14.16 -29.06 5.65
C LYS A 409 -14.02 -30.54 5.84
N LYS A 410 -13.43 -30.99 6.98
CA LYS A 410 -13.27 -32.42 7.28
C LYS A 410 -14.62 -33.11 7.47
N GLN A 411 -15.58 -32.46 8.11
CA GLN A 411 -16.93 -33.01 8.27
C GLN A 411 -17.62 -33.18 6.90
N ALA A 412 -17.53 -32.17 6.04
CA ALA A 412 -18.07 -32.25 4.69
C ALA A 412 -17.40 -33.37 3.86
N GLU A 413 -16.08 -33.47 3.92
CA GLU A 413 -15.33 -34.55 3.24
C GLU A 413 -15.69 -35.94 3.76
N ALA A 414 -15.88 -36.11 5.08
CA ALA A 414 -16.32 -37.37 5.68
C ALA A 414 -17.73 -37.71 5.20
N THR A 415 -18.68 -36.78 5.27
CA THR A 415 -20.06 -36.99 4.80
C THR A 415 -20.11 -37.36 3.32
N LEU A 416 -19.31 -36.66 2.47
CA LEU A 416 -19.23 -37.01 1.05
C LEU A 416 -18.70 -38.39 0.81
N ARG A 417 -17.64 -38.78 1.52
CA ARG A 417 -17.03 -40.12 1.43
C ARG A 417 -18.01 -41.21 1.84
N ASP A 418 -18.81 -40.99 2.89
CA ASP A 418 -19.83 -41.94 3.33
C ASP A 418 -21.00 -42.02 2.34
N ALA A 419 -21.41 -40.89 1.76
CA ALA A 419 -22.41 -40.85 0.68
C ALA A 419 -21.93 -41.60 -0.58
N GLU A 420 -20.65 -41.44 -0.95
CA GLU A 420 -20.05 -42.15 -2.09
C GLU A 420 -20.02 -43.68 -1.83
N LYS A 421 -19.64 -44.13 -0.63
CA LYS A 421 -19.67 -45.54 -0.23
C LYS A 421 -21.09 -46.10 -0.33
N LEU A 422 -22.08 -45.38 0.20
CA LEU A 422 -23.48 -45.79 0.14
C LEU A 422 -23.98 -45.91 -1.32
N ARG A 423 -23.63 -44.91 -2.16
CA ARG A 423 -23.98 -44.92 -3.59
C ARG A 423 -23.38 -46.11 -4.34
N LEU A 424 -22.12 -46.46 -4.02
CA LEU A 424 -21.45 -47.62 -4.63
C LEU A 424 -22.14 -48.95 -4.24
N VAL A 425 -22.48 -49.13 -2.96
CA VAL A 425 -23.19 -50.30 -2.45
C VAL A 425 -24.59 -50.39 -3.07
N ALA A 426 -25.34 -49.27 -3.13
CA ALA A 426 -26.65 -49.23 -3.75
C ALA A 426 -26.59 -49.60 -5.25
N SER A 427 -25.60 -49.11 -5.98
CA SER A 427 -25.39 -49.42 -7.41
C SER A 427 -25.09 -50.89 -7.63
N LEU A 428 -24.22 -51.51 -6.79
CA LEU A 428 -23.92 -52.92 -6.84
C LEU A 428 -25.17 -53.78 -6.51
N ALA A 429 -25.96 -53.36 -5.51
CA ALA A 429 -27.19 -54.04 -5.13
C ALA A 429 -28.23 -54.05 -6.27
N VAL A 430 -28.39 -52.90 -6.94
CA VAL A 430 -29.29 -52.77 -8.12
C VAL A 430 -28.83 -53.67 -9.26
N ALA A 431 -27.54 -53.70 -9.59
CA ALA A 431 -26.97 -54.54 -10.65
C ALA A 431 -27.17 -56.05 -10.33
N ALA A 432 -26.82 -56.45 -9.09
CA ALA A 432 -27.02 -57.83 -8.64
C ALA A 432 -28.49 -58.22 -8.66
N ALA A 433 -29.39 -57.35 -8.23
CA ALA A 433 -30.82 -57.59 -8.28
C ALA A 433 -31.34 -57.85 -9.70
N HIS A 434 -30.88 -57.07 -10.68
CA HIS A 434 -31.25 -57.27 -12.08
C HIS A 434 -30.73 -58.62 -12.62
N GLU A 435 -29.47 -58.98 -12.34
CA GLU A 435 -28.88 -60.24 -12.80
C GLU A 435 -29.54 -61.47 -12.14
N ILE A 436 -29.99 -61.35 -10.87
CA ILE A 436 -30.68 -62.42 -10.17
C ILE A 436 -32.14 -62.54 -10.59
N ASN A 437 -32.86 -61.43 -10.75
CA ASN A 437 -34.27 -61.45 -11.15
C ASN A 437 -34.51 -62.06 -12.55
N ASN A 438 -33.57 -61.89 -13.48
CA ASN A 438 -33.69 -62.42 -14.83
C ASN A 438 -33.83 -63.95 -14.83
N PRO A 439 -32.92 -64.77 -14.30
CA PRO A 439 -33.07 -66.24 -14.21
C PRO A 439 -34.24 -66.67 -13.31
N LEU A 440 -34.52 -65.91 -12.20
CA LEU A 440 -35.65 -66.23 -11.34
C LEU A 440 -37.00 -66.13 -12.07
N THR A 441 -37.13 -65.14 -12.95
CA THR A 441 -38.34 -64.97 -13.74
C THR A 441 -38.56 -66.16 -14.71
N VAL A 442 -37.48 -66.63 -15.34
CA VAL A 442 -37.52 -67.82 -16.23
C VAL A 442 -37.90 -69.05 -15.44
N VAL A 443 -37.20 -69.35 -14.31
CA VAL A 443 -37.47 -70.51 -13.47
C VAL A 443 -38.88 -70.50 -12.88
N SER A 444 -39.35 -69.28 -12.44
CA SER A 444 -40.73 -69.15 -11.92
C SER A 444 -41.76 -69.41 -13.02
N GLY A 445 -41.53 -68.96 -14.27
CA GLY A 445 -42.39 -69.18 -15.40
C GLY A 445 -42.50 -70.71 -15.73
N GLU A 446 -41.37 -71.41 -15.82
CA GLU A 446 -41.31 -72.81 -16.08
C GLU A 446 -42.00 -73.65 -14.96
N LEU A 447 -41.77 -73.29 -13.70
CA LEU A 447 -42.45 -73.95 -12.58
C LEU A 447 -43.96 -73.72 -12.59
N GLN A 448 -44.43 -72.56 -13.00
CA GLN A 448 -45.86 -72.24 -13.14
C GLN A 448 -46.51 -73.07 -14.29
N LEU A 449 -45.80 -73.26 -15.37
CA LEU A 449 -46.26 -74.15 -16.46
C LEU A 449 -46.36 -75.58 -16.02
N LEU A 450 -45.32 -76.10 -15.38
CA LEU A 450 -45.28 -77.44 -14.81
C LEU A 450 -46.37 -77.69 -13.74
N ALA A 451 -46.67 -76.70 -12.90
CA ALA A 451 -47.75 -76.79 -11.92
C ALA A 451 -49.14 -76.88 -12.55
N ARG A 452 -49.35 -76.37 -13.75
CA ARG A 452 -50.62 -76.46 -14.52
C ARG A 452 -50.80 -77.87 -15.13
N GLU A 453 -49.69 -78.51 -15.48
CA GLU A 453 -49.70 -79.83 -16.15
C GLU A 453 -49.66 -81.02 -15.13
N ALA A 454 -49.23 -80.75 -13.89
CA ALA A 454 -49.04 -81.83 -12.87
C ALA A 454 -50.32 -82.08 -12.07
N GLY A 455 -50.68 -83.38 -11.89
CA GLY A 455 -51.74 -83.81 -10.99
C GLY A 455 -51.43 -83.58 -9.51
N SER A 456 -52.35 -83.85 -8.64
CA SER A 456 -52.41 -83.47 -7.20
C SER A 456 -51.22 -83.87 -6.30
N GLY A 457 -50.30 -84.78 -6.70
CA GLY A 457 -49.14 -85.21 -5.92
C GLY A 457 -47.85 -84.34 -6.21
N PRO A 458 -47.44 -84.15 -7.44
CA PRO A 458 -46.30 -83.30 -7.80
C PRO A 458 -46.55 -81.83 -7.56
N GLY A 459 -47.81 -81.37 -7.63
CA GLY A 459 -48.18 -79.97 -7.43
C GLY A 459 -47.78 -79.33 -6.10
N MET A 460 -47.76 -80.17 -5.01
CA MET A 460 -47.37 -79.67 -3.67
C MET A 460 -45.85 -79.35 -3.57
N ARG A 461 -45.00 -80.08 -4.28
CA ARG A 461 -43.55 -79.82 -4.35
C ARG A 461 -43.24 -78.60 -5.22
N ILE A 462 -43.98 -78.42 -6.31
CA ILE A 462 -43.85 -77.25 -7.15
C ILE A 462 -44.33 -76.01 -6.42
N GLY A 463 -45.37 -76.08 -5.60
CA GLY A 463 -45.82 -74.99 -4.73
C GLY A 463 -44.75 -74.57 -3.72
N ALA A 464 -44.03 -75.48 -3.09
CA ALA A 464 -42.92 -75.14 -2.19
C ALA A 464 -41.72 -74.47 -2.90
N MET A 465 -41.46 -74.87 -4.17
CA MET A 465 -40.42 -74.21 -4.98
C MET A 465 -40.81 -72.80 -5.40
N LEU A 466 -42.04 -72.56 -5.76
CA LEU A 466 -42.57 -71.25 -6.07
C LEU A 466 -42.52 -70.29 -4.83
N GLU A 467 -42.85 -70.82 -3.66
CA GLU A 467 -42.75 -70.11 -2.37
C GLU A 467 -41.29 -69.71 -2.04
N ALA A 468 -40.35 -70.64 -2.27
CA ALA A 468 -38.93 -70.35 -2.09
C ALA A 468 -38.41 -69.31 -3.03
N LEU A 469 -38.84 -69.34 -4.30
CA LEU A 469 -38.51 -68.28 -5.31
C LEU A 469 -39.09 -66.96 -4.95
N GLU A 470 -40.27 -66.90 -4.41
CA GLU A 470 -40.88 -65.62 -3.98
C GLU A 470 -40.13 -64.99 -2.82
N ARG A 471 -39.63 -65.85 -1.87
CA ARG A 471 -38.72 -65.39 -0.78
C ARG A 471 -37.42 -64.80 -1.34
N ILE A 472 -36.80 -65.47 -2.34
CA ILE A 472 -35.59 -64.97 -2.97
C ILE A 472 -35.89 -63.62 -3.66
N ARG A 473 -37.01 -63.50 -4.37
CA ARG A 473 -37.46 -62.25 -5.04
C ARG A 473 -37.65 -61.12 -4.03
N GLU A 474 -38.19 -61.41 -2.85
CA GLU A 474 -38.38 -60.42 -1.80
C GLU A 474 -37.04 -59.92 -1.23
N VAL A 475 -36.05 -60.79 -1.06
CA VAL A 475 -34.69 -60.39 -0.65
C VAL A 475 -34.04 -59.52 -1.70
N VAL A 476 -34.17 -59.86 -2.97
CA VAL A 476 -33.66 -59.06 -4.10
C VAL A 476 -34.33 -57.67 -4.19
N LEU A 477 -35.64 -57.60 -3.94
CA LEU A 477 -36.35 -56.32 -3.88
C LEU A 477 -35.86 -55.45 -2.71
N ARG A 478 -35.55 -56.06 -1.56
CA ARG A 478 -34.95 -55.33 -0.41
C ARG A 478 -33.56 -54.81 -0.75
N MET A 479 -32.74 -55.52 -1.51
CA MET A 479 -31.44 -55.07 -1.98
C MET A 479 -31.56 -53.82 -2.85
N ASN A 480 -32.56 -53.72 -3.71
CA ASN A 480 -32.80 -52.51 -4.56
C ASN A 480 -33.21 -51.27 -3.77
N GLN A 481 -33.64 -51.41 -2.50
CA GLN A 481 -34.12 -50.33 -1.65
C GLN A 481 -33.12 -49.90 -0.56
N ILE A 482 -31.84 -50.27 -0.70
CA ILE A 482 -30.83 -49.90 0.29
C ILE A 482 -30.68 -48.38 0.31
N THR A 483 -31.03 -47.75 1.43
CA THR A 483 -30.92 -46.30 1.67
C THR A 483 -29.88 -45.96 2.73
N ARG A 484 -29.44 -46.92 3.54
CA ARG A 484 -28.41 -46.78 4.58
C ARG A 484 -27.68 -48.10 4.79
N LEU A 485 -26.44 -48.04 5.29
CA LEU A 485 -25.66 -49.23 5.65
C LEU A 485 -25.86 -49.49 7.14
N VAL A 486 -26.56 -50.54 7.47
CA VAL A 486 -26.71 -51.00 8.86
C VAL A 486 -26.03 -52.39 8.96
N PRO A 487 -24.93 -52.50 9.71
CA PRO A 487 -24.30 -53.81 9.95
C PRO A 487 -25.28 -54.73 10.72
N ALA A 488 -25.35 -56.01 10.35
CA ALA A 488 -26.03 -57.00 11.15
C ALA A 488 -25.30 -57.20 12.46
N GLU A 489 -26.00 -57.48 13.56
CA GLU A 489 -25.38 -57.81 14.87
C GLU A 489 -24.49 -59.03 14.71
N SER A 490 -23.18 -58.87 15.02
CA SER A 490 -22.14 -59.86 14.79
C SER A 490 -22.38 -61.09 15.63
N GLN A 491 -22.77 -62.23 15.02
CA GLN A 491 -22.53 -63.51 15.62
C GLN A 491 -21.06 -63.92 15.45
N HIS A 492 -20.41 -64.30 16.55
CA HIS A 492 -18.98 -64.70 16.61
C HIS A 492 -18.60 -65.61 15.43
N ASN A 493 -17.60 -65.15 14.60
CA ASN A 493 -16.96 -65.86 13.47
C ASN A 493 -17.55 -65.72 12.07
N LEU A 494 -18.42 -64.76 11.79
CA LEU A 494 -18.81 -64.43 10.41
C LEU A 494 -18.29 -63.01 10.02
N PRO A 495 -17.89 -62.78 8.75
CA PRO A 495 -17.54 -61.43 8.31
C PRO A 495 -18.73 -60.48 8.48
N GLU A 496 -18.46 -59.17 8.74
CA GLU A 496 -19.50 -58.14 8.88
C GLU A 496 -20.49 -58.23 7.72
N MET A 497 -21.73 -58.60 8.02
CA MET A 497 -22.81 -58.73 7.05
C MET A 497 -23.72 -57.49 7.15
N LEU A 498 -24.36 -57.16 6.03
CA LEU A 498 -25.29 -56.03 5.98
C LEU A 498 -26.70 -56.53 6.38
N ASP A 499 -27.36 -55.84 7.31
CA ASP A 499 -28.76 -56.08 7.60
C ASP A 499 -29.63 -55.40 6.51
N LEU A 500 -30.13 -56.23 5.61
CA LEU A 500 -30.93 -55.77 4.47
C LEU A 500 -32.29 -55.18 4.89
N GLY A 501 -32.88 -55.69 5.98
CA GLY A 501 -34.16 -55.19 6.49
C GLY A 501 -34.03 -53.75 7.04
N ARG A 502 -33.09 -53.55 7.93
CA ARG A 502 -32.82 -52.21 8.51
C ARG A 502 -32.19 -51.25 7.50
N SER A 503 -31.40 -51.76 6.55
CA SER A 503 -30.76 -50.94 5.52
C SER A 503 -31.75 -50.45 4.44
N SER A 504 -32.83 -51.20 4.17
CA SER A 504 -33.88 -50.83 3.20
C SER A 504 -34.93 -49.85 3.72
N GLY A 505 -34.89 -49.50 5.00
CA GLY A 505 -35.84 -48.53 5.60
C GLY A 505 -37.27 -49.08 5.84
N ARG A 506 -37.51 -50.37 5.60
CA ARG A 506 -38.75 -51.06 6.00
C ARG A 506 -38.59 -51.57 7.43
N SER A 507 -39.37 -51.03 8.37
CA SER A 507 -39.55 -51.64 9.68
C SER A 507 -40.31 -52.94 9.53
N ASP A 508 -39.77 -54.05 10.11
CA ASP A 508 -40.48 -55.30 10.22
C ASP A 508 -41.71 -55.08 11.14
N PRO A 509 -42.93 -55.55 10.81
CA PRO A 509 -44.13 -55.34 11.63
C PRO A 509 -44.07 -56.04 13.00
N THR A 510 -42.99 -56.81 13.32
CA THR A 510 -42.78 -57.57 14.56
C THR A 510 -41.91 -56.88 15.61
N ASP A 511 -41.30 -55.73 15.33
CA ASP A 511 -40.54 -54.96 16.32
C ASP A 511 -41.50 -54.00 17.06
N GLY A 512 -42.35 -54.55 17.90
CA GLY A 512 -43.10 -53.82 18.91
C GLY A 512 -42.16 -53.30 19.97
N ASP A 513 -41.97 -51.98 19.97
CA ASP A 513 -41.21 -51.23 20.97
C ASP A 513 -41.85 -51.43 22.35
N PRO A 514 -41.19 -52.05 23.35
CA PRO A 514 -41.76 -52.26 24.69
C PRO A 514 -41.68 -51.01 25.60
N ASP A 515 -41.15 -49.88 25.12
CA ASP A 515 -40.90 -48.70 25.94
C ASP A 515 -41.82 -47.48 25.66
N ARG A 516 -43.08 -47.72 25.20
CA ARG A 516 -44.11 -46.68 25.19
C ARG A 516 -45.21 -46.91 26.21
N ALA A 517 -44.84 -47.07 27.50
CA ALA A 517 -45.79 -46.95 28.62
C ALA A 517 -44.99 -46.71 29.91
N SER A 518 -44.69 -45.45 30.17
CA SER A 518 -44.70 -44.81 31.51
C SER A 518 -44.37 -43.31 31.35
#